data_cf5b0456cb9e7360d77b66f2d7881d60
#
_entry.id   cf5b0456cb9e7360d77b66f2d7881d60
#
_cell.length_a   1.000
_cell.length_b   1.000
_cell.length_c   1.000
_cell.angle_alpha   90.00
_cell.angle_beta   90.00
_cell.angle_gamma   90.00
#
_symmetry.space_group_name_H-M   'P 1'
#
loop_
_entity.id
_entity.type
_entity.pdbx_description
1 polymer ?
#
loop_
_entity_poly.entity_id
_entity_poly.type
_entity_poly.pdbx_seq_one_letter_code
_entity_poly.pdbx_strand_id
1 'polypeptide(L)'
;MITRIVNLFKIDVSGNRIFGLDLLRCAAIFFVLLTHFLESIKPNNLTHFYYKYLYIDGVGLFFVLSGFLIGTILTKEFLKYGISFSTLLNFWKRRWFRTLPNYYLVMLFVLTFNYFYKNIDISFADVLRRITFTQNFYSLDENYYKKFPEGWSLAVEEWFYLLFPLLIFIVHRVTKKSYLPTYIYRLSLIILLVFSSFRFYDELILGNPFKSHLVIFRLDAILYGVVGATIAYFHKNFWIKIKIPALIISIMLLLINRIYIHDIRSLSLILDSVFVLGLLPFLSSFKINRPNFITKCITWISLISYSLYLLNLFIIDNLINPFTYLYSDKNSIKFFLFLSFCMLFSTLLYKYIELPIIKWRDKITKK
;
A
#
# COMPACT_ATOMS: atom_id res chain seq x y z
N MET A 1 10.51 -36.31 -3.15
CA MET A 1 9.95 -35.48 -2.08
C MET A 1 10.35 -34.02 -2.23
N ILE A 2 11.62 -33.68 -2.36
CA ILE A 2 12.14 -32.30 -2.52
C ILE A 2 11.53 -31.57 -3.71
N THR A 3 11.41 -32.21 -4.87
CA THR A 3 10.81 -31.61 -6.09
C THR A 3 9.33 -31.25 -5.90
N ARG A 4 8.57 -32.01 -5.12
CA ARG A 4 7.18 -31.67 -4.76
C ARG A 4 7.11 -30.49 -3.84
N ILE A 5 8.00 -30.38 -2.85
CA ILE A 5 8.08 -29.24 -1.92
C ILE A 5 8.47 -27.96 -2.69
N VAL A 6 9.46 -28.02 -3.57
CA VAL A 6 9.87 -26.89 -4.42
C VAL A 6 8.70 -26.42 -5.30
N ASN A 7 7.91 -27.35 -5.84
CA ASN A 7 6.73 -27.00 -6.64
C ASN A 7 5.60 -26.35 -5.83
N LEU A 8 5.51 -26.57 -4.51
CA LEU A 8 4.55 -25.89 -3.64
C LEU A 8 4.79 -24.36 -3.57
N PHE A 9 6.05 -23.93 -3.68
CA PHE A 9 6.46 -22.53 -3.60
C PHE A 9 6.73 -21.87 -4.95
N LYS A 10 6.71 -22.66 -6.04
CA LYS A 10 6.98 -22.11 -7.39
C LYS A 10 5.83 -21.21 -7.83
N ILE A 11 6.12 -19.92 -8.00
CA ILE A 11 5.24 -18.92 -8.59
C ILE A 11 5.80 -18.55 -9.95
N ASP A 12 4.93 -18.42 -10.94
CA ASP A 12 5.33 -17.91 -12.25
C ASP A 12 5.60 -16.39 -12.15
N VAL A 13 6.87 -16.04 -12.32
CA VAL A 13 7.35 -14.65 -12.34
C VAL A 13 7.48 -14.10 -13.76
N SER A 14 7.09 -14.90 -14.77
CA SER A 14 7.05 -14.45 -16.16
C SER A 14 5.88 -13.47 -16.37
N GLY A 15 6.05 -12.56 -17.29
CA GLY A 15 5.01 -11.60 -17.65
C GLY A 15 5.59 -10.25 -18.09
N ASN A 16 4.78 -9.44 -18.75
CA ASN A 16 5.17 -8.10 -19.20
C ASN A 16 5.09 -7.10 -18.03
N ARG A 17 6.06 -7.17 -17.11
CA ARG A 17 6.12 -6.37 -15.90
C ARG A 17 7.20 -5.29 -16.01
N ILE A 18 6.99 -4.18 -15.31
CA ILE A 18 7.99 -3.11 -15.17
C ILE A 18 8.77 -3.40 -13.90
N PHE A 19 9.99 -3.89 -14.03
CA PHE A 19 10.82 -4.32 -12.91
C PHE A 19 11.01 -3.23 -11.84
N GLY A 20 11.21 -1.97 -12.25
CA GLY A 20 11.35 -0.88 -11.28
C GLY A 20 10.13 -0.68 -10.37
N LEU A 21 8.90 -0.97 -10.86
CA LEU A 21 7.71 -0.93 -10.01
C LEU A 21 7.62 -2.16 -9.08
N ASP A 22 8.14 -3.32 -9.51
CA ASP A 22 8.28 -4.48 -8.64
C ASP A 22 9.33 -4.24 -7.55
N LEU A 23 10.43 -3.57 -7.89
CA LEU A 23 11.46 -3.16 -6.92
C LEU A 23 10.89 -2.19 -5.87
N LEU A 24 10.11 -1.19 -6.30
CA LEU A 24 9.45 -0.26 -5.37
C LEU A 24 8.49 -0.99 -4.43
N ARG A 25 7.71 -1.95 -4.95
CA ARG A 25 6.78 -2.75 -4.15
C ARG A 25 7.53 -3.67 -3.17
N CYS A 26 8.64 -4.26 -3.60
CA CYS A 26 9.52 -5.07 -2.75
C CYS A 26 10.12 -4.22 -1.62
N ALA A 27 10.59 -3.01 -1.92
CA ALA A 27 11.08 -2.07 -0.90
C ALA A 27 9.98 -1.65 0.07
N ALA A 28 8.78 -1.34 -0.42
CA ALA A 28 7.63 -0.95 0.40
C ALA A 28 7.28 -2.04 1.43
N ILE A 29 7.13 -3.29 0.99
CA ILE A 29 6.83 -4.38 1.93
C ILE A 29 7.99 -4.67 2.89
N PHE A 30 9.24 -4.54 2.44
CA PHE A 30 10.40 -4.69 3.31
C PHE A 30 10.40 -3.67 4.45
N PHE A 31 10.14 -2.38 4.17
CA PHE A 31 10.06 -1.35 5.20
C PHE A 31 8.86 -1.55 6.15
N VAL A 32 7.71 -2.03 5.67
CA VAL A 32 6.59 -2.42 6.53
C VAL A 32 7.01 -3.52 7.50
N LEU A 33 7.57 -4.62 6.99
CA LEU A 33 8.00 -5.76 7.80
C LEU A 33 9.08 -5.36 8.81
N LEU A 34 10.05 -4.55 8.39
CA LEU A 34 11.12 -4.05 9.26
C LEU A 34 10.56 -3.18 10.39
N THR A 35 9.69 -2.24 10.08
CA THR A 35 9.06 -1.34 11.07
C THR A 35 8.27 -2.14 12.10
N HIS A 36 7.37 -3.02 11.67
CA HIS A 36 6.56 -3.82 12.60
C HIS A 36 7.44 -4.76 13.46
N PHE A 37 8.51 -5.33 12.89
CA PHE A 37 9.44 -6.13 13.68
C PHE A 37 10.16 -5.27 14.73
N LEU A 38 10.65 -4.08 14.37
CA LEU A 38 11.34 -3.19 15.30
C LEU A 38 10.41 -2.66 16.40
N GLU A 39 9.13 -2.48 16.12
CA GLU A 39 8.09 -2.15 17.12
C GLU A 39 7.81 -3.30 18.09
N SER A 40 8.02 -4.55 17.67
CA SER A 40 7.78 -5.73 18.48
C SER A 40 8.90 -6.09 19.47
N ILE A 41 10.08 -5.48 19.31
CA ILE A 41 11.25 -5.70 20.20
C ILE A 41 11.41 -4.53 21.18
N LYS A 42 12.13 -4.79 22.29
CA LYS A 42 12.46 -3.73 23.25
C LYS A 42 13.28 -2.62 22.58
N PRO A 43 12.95 -1.34 22.84
CA PRO A 43 13.73 -0.21 22.33
C PRO A 43 15.22 -0.33 22.68
N ASN A 44 16.08 -0.09 21.71
CA ASN A 44 17.53 -0.12 21.83
C ASN A 44 18.18 0.92 20.89
N ASN A 45 19.50 1.04 20.93
CA ASN A 45 20.22 2.01 20.09
C ASN A 45 19.95 1.83 18.58
N LEU A 46 19.77 0.57 18.13
CA LEU A 46 19.47 0.28 16.73
C LEU A 46 18.07 0.77 16.34
N THR A 47 17.06 0.52 17.18
CA THR A 47 15.69 1.00 16.92
C THR A 47 15.64 2.52 16.91
N HIS A 48 16.33 3.19 17.86
CA HIS A 48 16.41 4.64 17.89
C HIS A 48 17.09 5.21 16.63
N PHE A 49 18.24 4.63 16.23
CA PHE A 49 18.94 5.03 15.00
C PHE A 49 18.06 4.84 13.75
N TYR A 50 17.34 3.72 13.66
CA TYR A 50 16.43 3.46 12.54
C TYR A 50 15.35 4.53 12.44
N TYR A 51 14.59 4.77 13.52
CA TYR A 51 13.49 5.74 13.49
C TYR A 51 13.95 7.16 13.23
N LYS A 52 15.12 7.53 13.71
CA LYS A 52 15.67 8.87 13.54
C LYS A 52 16.21 9.13 12.12
N TYR A 53 16.90 8.14 11.51
CA TYR A 53 17.66 8.39 10.28
C TYR A 53 17.23 7.55 9.08
N LEU A 54 16.74 6.34 9.29
CA LEU A 54 16.50 5.36 8.22
C LEU A 54 15.02 5.05 7.99
N TYR A 55 14.13 5.54 8.83
CA TYR A 55 12.71 5.25 8.71
C TYR A 55 12.17 5.71 7.35
N ILE A 56 11.50 4.79 6.66
CA ILE A 56 10.74 5.06 5.44
C ILE A 56 9.33 4.51 5.64
N ASP A 57 8.31 5.35 5.40
CA ASP A 57 6.91 4.92 5.46
C ASP A 57 6.61 3.94 4.32
N GLY A 58 6.73 2.64 4.61
CA GLY A 58 6.47 1.58 3.63
C GLY A 58 5.02 1.58 3.13
N VAL A 59 4.05 2.00 3.95
CA VAL A 59 2.64 2.14 3.53
C VAL A 59 2.48 3.34 2.62
N GLY A 60 3.15 4.46 2.90
CA GLY A 60 3.19 5.61 1.99
C GLY A 60 3.76 5.26 0.62
N LEU A 61 4.82 4.43 0.57
CA LEU A 61 5.33 3.88 -0.70
C LEU A 61 4.23 3.11 -1.46
N PHE A 62 3.45 2.27 -0.76
CA PHE A 62 2.33 1.54 -1.38
C PHE A 62 1.23 2.47 -1.87
N PHE A 63 0.86 3.50 -1.13
CA PHE A 63 -0.18 4.45 -1.53
C PHE A 63 0.16 5.16 -2.85
N VAL A 64 1.36 5.74 -2.95
CA VAL A 64 1.78 6.44 -4.17
C VAL A 64 1.92 5.47 -5.34
N LEU A 65 2.51 4.27 -5.12
CA LEU A 65 2.60 3.23 -6.16
C LEU A 65 1.22 2.77 -6.62
N SER A 66 0.30 2.57 -5.67
CA SER A 66 -1.09 2.16 -5.95
C SER A 66 -1.80 3.23 -6.77
N GLY A 67 -1.65 4.50 -6.39
CA GLY A 67 -2.16 5.65 -7.15
C GLY A 67 -1.63 5.68 -8.58
N PHE A 68 -0.34 5.43 -8.79
CA PHE A 68 0.27 5.39 -10.12
C PHE A 68 -0.31 4.26 -10.98
N LEU A 69 -0.46 3.07 -10.42
CA LEU A 69 -1.02 1.92 -11.14
C LEU A 69 -2.50 2.13 -11.47
N ILE A 70 -3.27 2.58 -10.50
CA ILE A 70 -4.71 2.83 -10.63
C ILE A 70 -4.97 4.00 -11.57
N GLY A 71 -4.24 5.10 -11.43
CA GLY A 71 -4.33 6.25 -12.33
C GLY A 71 -4.04 5.86 -13.78
N THR A 72 -3.04 5.00 -14.01
CA THR A 72 -2.73 4.48 -15.35
C THR A 72 -3.87 3.63 -15.92
N ILE A 73 -4.47 2.74 -15.11
CA ILE A 73 -5.59 1.91 -15.53
C ILE A 73 -6.82 2.78 -15.84
N LEU A 74 -7.18 3.68 -14.92
CA LEU A 74 -8.35 4.55 -15.03
C LEU A 74 -8.26 5.43 -16.28
N THR A 75 -7.10 6.06 -16.50
CA THR A 75 -6.84 6.90 -17.67
C THR A 75 -7.02 6.10 -18.97
N LYS A 76 -6.46 4.88 -19.04
CA LYS A 76 -6.61 4.01 -20.22
C LYS A 76 -8.06 3.58 -20.46
N GLU A 77 -8.78 3.21 -19.40
CA GLU A 77 -10.17 2.76 -19.52
C GLU A 77 -11.09 3.92 -19.93
N PHE A 78 -10.94 5.09 -19.34
CA PHE A 78 -11.73 6.27 -19.69
C PHE A 78 -11.47 6.76 -21.12
N LEU A 79 -10.24 6.69 -21.61
CA LEU A 79 -9.91 7.04 -22.98
C LEU A 79 -10.43 6.02 -23.98
N LYS A 80 -10.41 4.73 -23.62
CA LYS A 80 -10.82 3.65 -24.52
C LYS A 80 -12.35 3.48 -24.59
N TYR A 81 -13.04 3.56 -23.44
CA TYR A 81 -14.46 3.22 -23.32
C TYR A 81 -15.34 4.42 -22.97
N GLY A 82 -14.74 5.61 -22.78
CA GLY A 82 -15.43 6.81 -22.30
C GLY A 82 -15.67 6.80 -20.79
N ILE A 83 -16.03 7.99 -20.27
CA ILE A 83 -16.36 8.18 -18.84
C ILE A 83 -17.86 7.87 -18.65
N SER A 84 -18.17 6.62 -18.34
CA SER A 84 -19.53 6.12 -18.15
C SER A 84 -19.65 5.32 -16.86
N PHE A 85 -20.85 5.15 -16.35
CA PHE A 85 -21.10 4.34 -15.15
C PHE A 85 -20.72 2.86 -15.36
N SER A 86 -20.91 2.33 -16.56
CA SER A 86 -20.49 0.97 -16.91
C SER A 86 -18.96 0.81 -16.84
N THR A 87 -18.19 1.82 -17.28
CA THR A 87 -16.72 1.84 -17.16
C THR A 87 -16.30 1.83 -15.69
N LEU A 88 -16.99 2.63 -14.83
CA LEU A 88 -16.75 2.62 -13.40
C LEU A 88 -17.02 1.27 -12.76
N LEU A 89 -18.17 0.66 -13.06
CA LEU A 89 -18.53 -0.66 -12.53
C LEU A 89 -17.50 -1.72 -12.92
N ASN A 90 -17.00 -1.71 -14.15
CA ASN A 90 -15.97 -2.64 -14.61
C ASN A 90 -14.64 -2.41 -13.87
N PHE A 91 -14.26 -1.14 -13.68
CA PHE A 91 -13.09 -0.78 -12.88
C PHE A 91 -13.19 -1.30 -11.44
N TRP A 92 -14.31 -1.03 -10.74
CA TRP A 92 -14.54 -1.49 -9.36
C TRP A 92 -14.56 -3.02 -9.27
N LYS A 93 -15.29 -3.72 -10.14
CA LYS A 93 -15.31 -5.18 -10.18
C LYS A 93 -13.90 -5.76 -10.28
N ARG A 94 -13.07 -5.27 -11.23
CA ARG A 94 -11.69 -5.76 -11.41
C ARG A 94 -10.82 -5.50 -10.20
N ARG A 95 -11.04 -4.40 -9.49
CA ARG A 95 -10.27 -4.06 -8.28
C ARG A 95 -10.73 -4.89 -7.10
N TRP A 96 -12.01 -4.94 -6.82
CA TRP A 96 -12.57 -5.67 -5.69
C TRP A 96 -12.30 -7.17 -5.74
N PHE A 97 -12.41 -7.80 -6.89
CA PHE A 97 -12.02 -9.21 -7.05
C PHE A 97 -10.52 -9.47 -6.84
N ARG A 98 -9.69 -8.44 -6.84
CA ARG A 98 -8.26 -8.58 -6.56
C ARG A 98 -7.94 -8.50 -5.07
N THR A 99 -8.63 -7.62 -4.32
CA THR A 99 -8.26 -7.26 -2.95
C THR A 99 -9.19 -7.85 -1.90
N LEU A 100 -10.50 -7.72 -2.10
CA LEU A 100 -11.48 -8.02 -1.04
C LEU A 100 -11.53 -9.50 -0.62
N PRO A 101 -11.48 -10.50 -1.52
CA PRO A 101 -11.59 -11.89 -1.08
C PRO A 101 -10.47 -12.30 -0.12
N ASN A 102 -9.23 -11.92 -0.42
CA ASN A 102 -8.08 -12.22 0.43
C ASN A 102 -8.15 -11.42 1.75
N TYR A 103 -8.55 -10.15 1.69
CA TYR A 103 -8.79 -9.32 2.87
C TYR A 103 -9.81 -9.94 3.82
N TYR A 104 -11.01 -10.26 3.32
CA TYR A 104 -12.07 -10.82 4.16
C TYR A 104 -11.71 -12.18 4.75
N LEU A 105 -11.01 -13.02 3.99
CA LEU A 105 -10.56 -14.32 4.48
C LEU A 105 -9.58 -14.16 5.65
N VAL A 106 -8.55 -13.31 5.48
CA VAL A 106 -7.55 -13.09 6.56
C VAL A 106 -8.18 -12.36 7.73
N MET A 107 -9.03 -11.35 7.50
CA MET A 107 -9.76 -10.63 8.53
C MET A 107 -10.59 -11.59 9.39
N LEU A 108 -11.42 -12.44 8.76
CA LEU A 108 -12.23 -13.41 9.48
C LEU A 108 -11.37 -14.40 10.27
N PHE A 109 -10.29 -14.90 9.68
CA PHE A 109 -9.35 -15.78 10.35
C PHE A 109 -8.76 -15.12 11.60
N VAL A 110 -8.22 -13.90 11.47
CA VAL A 110 -7.58 -13.17 12.58
C VAL A 110 -8.60 -12.83 13.68
N LEU A 111 -9.79 -12.34 13.32
CA LEU A 111 -10.84 -12.02 14.30
C LEU A 111 -11.31 -13.27 15.05
N THR A 112 -11.55 -14.38 14.33
CA THR A 112 -11.94 -15.65 14.94
C THR A 112 -10.85 -16.18 15.89
N PHE A 113 -9.59 -16.12 15.46
CA PHE A 113 -8.45 -16.51 16.28
C PHE A 113 -8.37 -15.64 17.55
N ASN A 114 -8.47 -14.33 17.42
CA ASN A 114 -8.40 -13.40 18.56
C ASN A 114 -9.57 -13.61 19.54
N TYR A 115 -10.76 -13.89 19.05
CA TYR A 115 -11.92 -14.18 19.88
C TYR A 115 -11.73 -15.47 20.70
N PHE A 116 -11.37 -16.59 20.05
CA PHE A 116 -11.30 -17.89 20.73
C PHE A 116 -10.01 -18.12 21.53
N TYR A 117 -8.87 -17.61 21.08
CA TYR A 117 -7.57 -17.90 21.68
C TYR A 117 -6.99 -16.76 22.53
N LYS A 118 -7.35 -15.51 22.24
CA LYS A 118 -6.88 -14.35 23.01
C LYS A 118 -7.95 -13.77 23.92
N ASN A 119 -9.18 -14.29 23.90
CA ASN A 119 -10.33 -13.77 24.63
C ASN A 119 -10.56 -12.27 24.39
N ILE A 120 -10.31 -11.81 23.16
CA ILE A 120 -10.58 -10.42 22.76
C ILE A 120 -12.05 -10.34 22.39
N ASP A 121 -12.79 -9.45 23.06
CA ASP A 121 -14.18 -9.20 22.70
C ASP A 121 -14.29 -8.56 21.32
N ILE A 122 -15.09 -9.20 20.45
CA ILE A 122 -15.32 -8.77 19.07
C ILE A 122 -16.82 -8.65 18.84
N SER A 123 -17.30 -7.43 18.87
CA SER A 123 -18.72 -7.15 18.63
C SER A 123 -19.10 -7.29 17.16
N PHE A 124 -20.38 -7.47 16.89
CA PHE A 124 -20.90 -7.41 15.51
C PHE A 124 -20.56 -6.10 14.81
N ALA A 125 -20.59 -4.97 15.54
CA ALA A 125 -20.22 -3.66 15.02
C ALA A 125 -18.75 -3.61 14.57
N ASP A 126 -17.84 -4.31 15.27
CA ASP A 126 -16.43 -4.40 14.86
C ASP A 126 -16.26 -5.11 13.53
N VAL A 127 -16.98 -6.19 13.32
CA VAL A 127 -16.98 -6.94 12.06
C VAL A 127 -17.58 -6.07 10.94
N LEU A 128 -18.73 -5.44 11.20
CA LEU A 128 -19.41 -4.61 10.20
C LEU A 128 -18.55 -3.41 9.77
N ARG A 129 -17.92 -2.72 10.72
CA ARG A 129 -17.01 -1.60 10.41
C ARG A 129 -15.85 -2.03 9.52
N ARG A 130 -15.30 -3.24 9.71
CA ARG A 130 -14.20 -3.77 8.88
C ARG A 130 -14.67 -4.24 7.52
N ILE A 131 -15.87 -4.80 7.42
CA ILE A 131 -16.49 -5.15 6.13
C ILE A 131 -16.74 -3.89 5.30
N THR A 132 -17.17 -2.80 5.93
CA THR A 132 -17.49 -1.52 5.26
C THR A 132 -16.30 -0.55 5.19
N PHE A 133 -15.12 -0.92 5.68
CA PHE A 133 -13.93 -0.07 5.73
C PHE A 133 -14.12 1.26 6.50
N THR A 134 -14.99 1.25 7.53
CA THR A 134 -15.27 2.43 8.36
C THR A 134 -14.60 2.41 9.73
N GLN A 135 -13.80 1.38 10.02
CA GLN A 135 -13.14 1.16 11.32
C GLN A 135 -12.16 2.27 11.73
N ASN A 136 -11.66 3.05 10.79
CA ASN A 136 -10.69 4.14 11.00
C ASN A 136 -11.03 5.39 10.18
N PHE A 137 -12.32 5.67 9.97
CA PHE A 137 -12.70 6.79 9.11
C PHE A 137 -12.32 8.13 9.74
N TYR A 138 -12.69 8.38 10.99
CA TYR A 138 -12.40 9.62 11.74
C TYR A 138 -11.89 9.39 13.16
N SER A 139 -12.04 8.18 13.71
CA SER A 139 -11.56 7.81 15.04
C SER A 139 -11.11 6.36 15.06
N LEU A 140 -10.28 6.00 16.05
CA LEU A 140 -9.88 4.64 16.33
C LEU A 140 -10.59 4.16 17.59
N ASP A 141 -11.04 2.90 17.59
CA ASP A 141 -11.51 2.19 18.78
C ASP A 141 -10.34 1.90 19.73
N GLU A 142 -10.56 1.91 21.05
CA GLU A 142 -9.53 1.65 22.05
C GLU A 142 -8.80 0.31 21.85
N ASN A 143 -9.53 -0.71 21.39
CA ASN A 143 -8.98 -2.03 21.09
C ASN A 143 -8.65 -2.23 19.59
N TYR A 144 -8.56 -1.15 18.81
CA TYR A 144 -8.32 -1.22 17.37
C TYR A 144 -7.10 -2.06 17.02
N TYR A 145 -5.97 -1.78 17.68
CA TYR A 145 -4.70 -2.47 17.43
C TYR A 145 -4.69 -3.95 17.83
N LYS A 146 -5.61 -4.39 18.71
CA LYS A 146 -5.70 -5.78 19.13
C LYS A 146 -6.54 -6.65 18.19
N LYS A 147 -7.38 -6.05 17.35
CA LYS A 147 -8.34 -6.79 16.53
C LYS A 147 -7.79 -7.16 15.16
N PHE A 148 -7.60 -6.20 14.28
CA PHE A 148 -7.04 -6.38 12.93
C PHE A 148 -6.50 -5.03 12.43
N PRO A 149 -5.34 -4.60 12.92
CA PRO A 149 -4.81 -3.26 12.64
C PRO A 149 -4.44 -3.06 11.17
N GLU A 150 -3.98 -4.07 10.44
CA GLU A 150 -3.55 -3.95 9.04
C GLU A 150 -4.65 -3.41 8.11
N GLY A 151 -5.91 -3.59 8.51
CA GLY A 151 -7.07 -3.11 7.74
C GLY A 151 -7.14 -1.60 7.52
N TRP A 152 -6.36 -0.78 8.29
CA TRP A 152 -6.43 0.68 8.20
C TRP A 152 -6.05 1.23 6.82
N SER A 153 -4.97 0.75 6.25
CA SER A 153 -4.49 1.25 4.96
C SER A 153 -5.36 0.80 3.80
N LEU A 154 -5.94 -0.40 3.91
CA LEU A 154 -6.90 -0.90 2.93
C LEU A 154 -8.19 -0.07 2.95
N ALA A 155 -8.64 0.41 4.12
CA ALA A 155 -9.75 1.33 4.20
C ALA A 155 -9.45 2.64 3.43
N VAL A 156 -8.25 3.21 3.59
CA VAL A 156 -7.82 4.39 2.80
C VAL A 156 -7.87 4.10 1.30
N GLU A 157 -7.32 2.96 0.87
CA GLU A 157 -7.32 2.57 -0.54
C GLU A 157 -8.72 2.36 -1.10
N GLU A 158 -9.59 1.60 -0.41
CA GLU A 158 -10.92 1.27 -0.92
C GLU A 158 -11.83 2.51 -0.99
N TRP A 159 -11.79 3.41 0.01
CA TRP A 159 -12.46 4.70 -0.08
C TRP A 159 -11.95 5.56 -1.23
N PHE A 160 -10.64 5.60 -1.45
CA PHE A 160 -10.07 6.31 -2.59
C PHE A 160 -10.54 5.73 -3.93
N TYR A 161 -10.51 4.39 -4.09
CA TYR A 161 -10.92 3.73 -5.33
C TYR A 161 -12.42 3.85 -5.61
N LEU A 162 -13.23 3.98 -4.56
CA LEU A 162 -14.65 4.25 -4.70
C LEU A 162 -14.91 5.70 -5.11
N LEU A 163 -14.38 6.65 -4.33
CA LEU A 163 -14.74 8.06 -4.45
C LEU A 163 -14.06 8.78 -5.63
N PHE A 164 -12.78 8.57 -5.87
CA PHE A 164 -12.05 9.34 -6.86
C PHE A 164 -12.55 9.13 -8.30
N PRO A 165 -12.77 7.90 -8.80
CA PRO A 165 -13.39 7.69 -10.11
C PRO A 165 -14.81 8.20 -10.20
N LEU A 166 -15.59 8.08 -9.11
CA LEU A 166 -16.95 8.62 -9.03
C LEU A 166 -16.97 10.14 -9.15
N LEU A 167 -16.06 10.84 -8.48
CA LEU A 167 -15.91 12.28 -8.61
C LEU A 167 -15.56 12.71 -10.03
N ILE A 168 -14.64 12.01 -10.71
CA ILE A 168 -14.33 12.26 -12.12
C ILE A 168 -15.58 12.10 -12.98
N PHE A 169 -16.36 11.04 -12.76
CA PHE A 169 -17.61 10.80 -13.50
C PHE A 169 -18.64 11.92 -13.27
N ILE A 170 -18.86 12.34 -12.02
CA ILE A 170 -19.80 13.41 -11.68
C ILE A 170 -19.38 14.73 -12.35
N VAL A 171 -18.10 15.12 -12.20
CA VAL A 171 -17.57 16.34 -12.82
C VAL A 171 -17.71 16.29 -14.33
N HIS A 172 -17.42 15.16 -14.97
CA HIS A 172 -17.60 14.98 -16.41
C HIS A 172 -19.07 15.17 -16.84
N ARG A 173 -20.03 14.61 -16.09
CA ARG A 173 -21.47 14.74 -16.35
C ARG A 173 -21.96 16.19 -16.28
N VAL A 174 -21.47 16.93 -15.28
CA VAL A 174 -21.86 18.33 -15.04
C VAL A 174 -21.24 19.27 -16.08
N THR A 175 -19.94 19.09 -16.36
CA THR A 175 -19.19 20.05 -17.21
C THR A 175 -19.28 19.76 -18.69
N LYS A 176 -19.62 18.52 -19.08
CA LYS A 176 -19.66 18.01 -20.47
C LYS A 176 -18.39 18.29 -21.28
N LYS A 177 -17.27 18.60 -20.65
CA LYS A 177 -15.97 18.82 -21.26
C LYS A 177 -15.24 17.50 -21.46
N SER A 178 -14.47 17.37 -22.52
CA SER A 178 -13.84 16.10 -22.92
C SER A 178 -12.39 15.92 -22.47
N TYR A 179 -11.74 16.93 -21.92
CA TYR A 179 -10.31 16.88 -21.63
C TYR A 179 -10.02 16.28 -20.25
N LEU A 180 -9.91 14.97 -20.21
CA LEU A 180 -9.71 14.15 -18.99
C LEU A 180 -8.56 14.61 -18.07
N PRO A 181 -7.33 14.98 -18.58
CA PRO A 181 -6.25 15.43 -17.71
C PRO A 181 -6.62 16.61 -16.82
N THR A 182 -7.39 17.57 -17.36
CA THR A 182 -7.81 18.74 -16.61
C THR A 182 -8.67 18.37 -15.40
N TYR A 183 -9.56 17.39 -15.55
CA TYR A 183 -10.35 16.89 -14.41
C TYR A 183 -9.48 16.26 -13.34
N ILE A 184 -8.56 15.38 -13.76
CA ILE A 184 -7.67 14.69 -12.83
C ILE A 184 -6.82 15.71 -12.07
N TYR A 185 -6.17 16.68 -12.76
CA TYR A 185 -5.33 17.67 -12.09
C TYR A 185 -6.11 18.57 -11.15
N ARG A 186 -7.27 19.12 -11.58
CA ARG A 186 -8.08 20.00 -10.74
C ARG A 186 -8.63 19.29 -9.52
N LEU A 187 -9.20 18.10 -9.67
CA LEU A 187 -9.69 17.30 -8.55
C LEU A 187 -8.56 16.91 -7.60
N SER A 188 -7.42 16.47 -8.14
CA SER A 188 -6.26 16.14 -7.30
C SER A 188 -5.78 17.34 -6.51
N LEU A 189 -5.68 18.53 -7.13
CA LEU A 189 -5.25 19.74 -6.44
C LEU A 189 -6.24 20.14 -5.33
N ILE A 190 -7.55 20.12 -5.60
CA ILE A 190 -8.58 20.45 -4.60
C ILE A 190 -8.50 19.49 -3.43
N ILE A 191 -8.44 18.18 -3.70
CA ILE A 191 -8.39 17.15 -2.66
C ILE A 191 -7.10 17.29 -1.84
N LEU A 192 -5.94 17.47 -2.51
CA LEU A 192 -4.66 17.71 -1.83
C LEU A 192 -4.72 18.93 -0.91
N LEU A 193 -5.26 20.06 -1.38
CA LEU A 193 -5.37 21.27 -0.57
C LEU A 193 -6.31 21.04 0.62
N VAL A 194 -7.49 20.46 0.42
CA VAL A 194 -8.48 20.25 1.49
C VAL A 194 -7.92 19.32 2.58
N PHE A 195 -7.42 18.14 2.21
CA PHE A 195 -6.96 17.16 3.20
C PHE A 195 -5.66 17.58 3.88
N SER A 196 -4.73 18.21 3.14
CA SER A 196 -3.51 18.75 3.75
C SER A 196 -3.81 19.91 4.71
N SER A 197 -4.69 20.85 4.34
CA SER A 197 -5.08 21.96 5.21
C SER A 197 -5.79 21.46 6.48
N PHE A 198 -6.69 20.47 6.34
CA PHE A 198 -7.37 19.86 7.49
C PHE A 198 -6.38 19.17 8.44
N ARG A 199 -5.43 18.43 7.91
CA ARG A 199 -4.38 17.77 8.68
C ARG A 199 -3.46 18.76 9.40
N PHE A 200 -3.04 19.86 8.72
CA PHE A 200 -2.25 20.91 9.34
C PHE A 200 -3.04 21.63 10.45
N TYR A 201 -4.32 21.89 10.22
CA TYR A 201 -5.18 22.50 11.23
C TYR A 201 -5.28 21.62 12.49
N ASP A 202 -5.52 20.31 12.32
CA ASP A 202 -5.61 19.36 13.44
C ASP A 202 -4.30 19.25 14.23
N GLU A 203 -3.15 19.17 13.55
CA GLU A 203 -1.83 19.02 14.18
C GLU A 203 -1.33 20.33 14.81
N LEU A 204 -1.34 21.45 14.06
CA LEU A 204 -0.67 22.68 14.48
C LEU A 204 -1.57 23.65 15.24
N ILE A 205 -2.86 23.67 14.97
CA ILE A 205 -3.80 24.63 15.61
C ILE A 205 -4.51 23.97 16.79
N LEU A 206 -5.03 22.75 16.61
CA LEU A 206 -5.70 22.03 17.71
C LEU A 206 -4.73 21.30 18.64
N GLY A 207 -3.46 21.15 18.24
CA GLY A 207 -2.45 20.44 19.03
C GLY A 207 -2.75 18.95 19.24
N ASN A 208 -3.60 18.36 18.38
CA ASN A 208 -3.95 16.96 18.50
C ASN A 208 -2.77 16.07 18.13
N PRO A 209 -2.54 14.95 18.85
CA PRO A 209 -1.54 13.98 18.43
C PRO A 209 -1.89 13.44 17.04
N PHE A 210 -0.91 13.47 16.14
CA PHE A 210 -1.11 13.06 14.76
C PHE A 210 -1.56 11.60 14.63
N LYS A 211 -2.71 11.38 14.01
CA LYS A 211 -3.34 10.07 13.83
C LYS A 211 -3.15 9.56 12.39
N SER A 212 -1.95 9.06 12.09
CA SER A 212 -1.55 8.63 10.74
C SER A 212 -2.40 7.51 10.13
N HIS A 213 -3.22 6.82 10.92
CA HIS A 213 -4.02 5.68 10.49
C HIS A 213 -5.46 6.06 10.08
N LEU A 214 -5.86 7.33 10.20
CA LEU A 214 -7.21 7.75 9.83
C LEU A 214 -7.33 7.95 8.31
N VAL A 215 -8.44 7.49 7.75
CA VAL A 215 -8.74 7.62 6.31
C VAL A 215 -8.65 9.07 5.86
N ILE A 216 -9.28 10.00 6.62
CA ILE A 216 -9.33 11.43 6.28
C ILE A 216 -7.95 12.13 6.23
N PHE A 217 -6.92 11.54 6.84
CA PHE A 217 -5.57 12.11 6.85
C PHE A 217 -4.62 11.50 5.81
N ARG A 218 -5.07 10.50 5.04
CA ARG A 218 -4.18 9.73 4.15
C ARG A 218 -4.68 9.58 2.71
N LEU A 219 -5.89 10.06 2.39
CA LEU A 219 -6.44 9.99 1.03
C LEU A 219 -5.59 10.74 0.00
N ASP A 220 -4.87 11.78 0.43
CA ASP A 220 -3.99 12.57 -0.42
C ASP A 220 -2.78 11.77 -0.93
N ALA A 221 -2.23 10.85 -0.16
CA ALA A 221 -1.01 10.11 -0.52
C ALA A 221 -1.16 9.34 -1.84
N ILE A 222 -2.34 8.75 -2.11
CA ILE A 222 -2.61 8.01 -3.35
C ILE A 222 -2.68 8.96 -4.56
N LEU A 223 -3.14 10.20 -4.37
CA LEU A 223 -3.26 11.20 -5.44
C LEU A 223 -1.93 11.58 -6.07
N TYR A 224 -0.84 11.63 -5.30
CA TYR A 224 0.50 11.87 -5.88
C TYR A 224 0.82 10.85 -6.96
N GLY A 225 0.50 9.59 -6.73
CA GLY A 225 0.65 8.54 -7.73
C GLY A 225 -0.24 8.73 -8.96
N VAL A 226 -1.51 9.12 -8.76
CA VAL A 226 -2.46 9.39 -9.86
C VAL A 226 -1.98 10.56 -10.73
N VAL A 227 -1.49 11.64 -10.11
CA VAL A 227 -0.87 12.77 -10.83
C VAL A 227 0.33 12.31 -11.63
N GLY A 228 1.23 11.50 -11.01
CA GLY A 228 2.37 10.90 -11.72
C GLY A 228 1.95 10.06 -12.92
N ALA A 229 0.92 9.24 -12.80
CA ALA A 229 0.38 8.44 -13.90
C ALA A 229 -0.17 9.30 -15.04
N THR A 230 -0.86 10.38 -14.69
CA THR A 230 -1.41 11.32 -15.67
C THR A 230 -0.31 12.05 -16.43
N ILE A 231 0.75 12.52 -15.75
CA ILE A 231 1.93 13.12 -16.37
C ILE A 231 2.62 12.09 -17.26
N ALA A 232 2.84 10.88 -16.78
CA ALA A 232 3.49 9.80 -17.55
C ALA A 232 2.73 9.45 -18.84
N TYR A 233 1.41 9.55 -18.83
CA TYR A 233 0.58 9.22 -19.97
C TYR A 233 0.49 10.36 -20.99
N PHE A 234 0.15 11.58 -20.54
CA PHE A 234 -0.13 12.71 -21.42
C PHE A 234 1.12 13.55 -21.76
N HIS A 235 2.15 13.52 -20.91
CA HIS A 235 3.39 14.27 -21.08
C HIS A 235 4.61 13.34 -21.08
N LYS A 236 4.55 12.28 -21.90
CA LYS A 236 5.56 11.21 -21.94
C LYS A 236 7.00 11.73 -22.14
N ASN A 237 7.21 12.70 -23.04
CA ASN A 237 8.54 13.25 -23.31
C ASN A 237 9.10 13.98 -22.09
N PHE A 238 8.27 14.74 -21.38
CA PHE A 238 8.64 15.39 -20.13
C PHE A 238 8.98 14.33 -19.07
N TRP A 239 8.13 13.32 -18.87
CA TRP A 239 8.33 12.23 -17.92
C TRP A 239 9.66 11.51 -18.10
N ILE A 240 10.05 11.25 -19.35
CA ILE A 240 11.34 10.61 -19.67
C ILE A 240 12.52 11.55 -19.38
N LYS A 241 12.40 12.85 -19.72
CA LYS A 241 13.47 13.85 -19.51
C LYS A 241 13.77 14.09 -18.04
N ILE A 242 12.75 14.09 -17.17
CA ILE A 242 12.92 14.40 -15.74
C ILE A 242 13.41 13.22 -14.90
N LYS A 243 13.56 12.00 -15.43
CA LYS A 243 13.83 10.80 -14.64
C LYS A 243 15.05 10.91 -13.72
N ILE A 244 16.15 11.51 -14.17
CA ILE A 244 17.36 11.68 -13.35
C ILE A 244 17.24 12.89 -12.42
N PRO A 245 16.87 14.12 -12.90
CA PRO A 245 16.65 15.24 -12.00
C PRO A 245 15.63 14.94 -10.88
N ALA A 246 14.51 14.31 -11.22
CA ALA A 246 13.49 13.96 -10.24
C ALA A 246 14.00 12.94 -9.20
N LEU A 247 14.80 11.97 -9.60
CA LEU A 247 15.44 11.02 -8.69
C LEU A 247 16.37 11.73 -7.71
N ILE A 248 17.23 12.64 -8.19
CA ILE A 248 18.17 13.38 -7.34
C ILE A 248 17.40 14.27 -6.36
N ILE A 249 16.45 15.07 -6.86
CA ILE A 249 15.64 15.95 -6.03
C ILE A 249 14.86 15.16 -4.97
N SER A 250 14.29 14.01 -5.34
CA SER A 250 13.53 13.20 -4.39
C SER A 250 14.40 12.64 -3.26
N ILE A 251 15.62 12.19 -3.56
CA ILE A 251 16.57 11.75 -2.53
C ILE A 251 16.97 12.92 -1.61
N MET A 252 17.22 14.09 -2.16
CA MET A 252 17.52 15.30 -1.36
C MET A 252 16.33 15.65 -0.44
N LEU A 253 15.11 15.62 -0.94
CA LEU A 253 13.89 15.86 -0.16
C LEU A 253 13.71 14.85 0.98
N LEU A 254 14.00 13.56 0.74
CA LEU A 254 13.99 12.55 1.80
C LEU A 254 15.00 12.88 2.90
N LEU A 255 16.23 13.23 2.53
CA LEU A 255 17.28 13.59 3.50
C LEU A 255 16.90 14.84 4.31
N ILE A 256 16.40 15.89 3.65
CA ILE A 256 15.91 17.10 4.32
C ILE A 256 14.76 16.75 5.29
N ASN A 257 13.82 15.92 4.86
CA ASN A 257 12.71 15.48 5.70
C ASN A 257 13.23 14.78 6.98
N ARG A 258 14.17 13.86 6.84
CA ARG A 258 14.69 13.09 7.99
C ARG A 258 15.53 13.91 8.94
N ILE A 259 16.25 14.92 8.46
CA ILE A 259 17.16 15.73 9.29
C ILE A 259 16.43 16.89 9.97
N TYR A 260 15.49 17.54 9.28
CA TYR A 260 14.95 18.84 9.72
C TYR A 260 13.44 18.88 9.94
N ILE A 261 12.65 18.00 9.31
CA ILE A 261 11.19 18.19 9.16
C ILE A 261 10.39 17.07 9.84
N HIS A 262 11.00 15.93 10.16
CA HIS A 262 10.32 14.74 10.65
C HIS A 262 9.41 14.96 11.88
N ASP A 263 9.65 16.02 12.68
CA ASP A 263 8.85 16.36 13.85
C ASP A 263 7.47 16.94 13.47
N ILE A 264 7.37 17.60 12.31
CA ILE A 264 6.11 18.09 11.76
C ILE A 264 5.50 16.98 10.90
N ARG A 265 4.72 16.10 11.51
CA ARG A 265 4.22 14.87 10.88
C ARG A 265 3.42 15.12 9.60
N SER A 266 2.56 16.15 9.58
CA SER A 266 1.78 16.50 8.39
C SER A 266 2.67 16.85 7.19
N LEU A 267 3.71 17.65 7.41
CA LEU A 267 4.65 18.03 6.36
C LEU A 267 5.53 16.87 5.95
N SER A 268 5.98 16.08 6.92
CA SER A 268 6.80 14.88 6.68
C SER A 268 6.10 13.89 5.73
N LEU A 269 4.80 13.63 5.91
CA LEU A 269 4.03 12.75 5.02
C LEU A 269 3.88 13.29 3.59
N ILE A 270 3.74 14.61 3.44
CA ILE A 270 3.73 15.24 2.11
C ILE A 270 5.07 15.02 1.42
N LEU A 271 6.17 15.30 2.11
CA LEU A 271 7.51 15.13 1.55
C LEU A 271 7.82 13.67 1.23
N ASP A 272 7.38 12.71 2.06
CA ASP A 272 7.50 11.29 1.75
C ASP A 272 6.71 10.92 0.48
N SER A 273 5.51 11.47 0.30
CA SER A 273 4.72 11.23 -0.92
C SER A 273 5.35 11.85 -2.17
N VAL A 274 5.91 13.06 -2.04
CA VAL A 274 6.65 13.75 -3.12
C VAL A 274 7.96 13.00 -3.45
N PHE A 275 8.68 12.51 -2.44
CA PHE A 275 9.84 11.64 -2.62
C PHE A 275 9.49 10.44 -3.50
N VAL A 276 8.43 9.71 -3.16
CA VAL A 276 8.02 8.53 -3.94
C VAL A 276 7.60 8.90 -5.35
N LEU A 277 6.84 10.01 -5.51
CA LEU A 277 6.47 10.52 -6.84
C LEU A 277 7.70 10.80 -7.70
N GLY A 278 8.75 11.39 -7.14
CA GLY A 278 10.00 11.69 -7.85
C GLY A 278 10.83 10.45 -8.22
N LEU A 279 10.65 9.31 -7.53
CA LEU A 279 11.25 8.04 -7.93
C LEU A 279 10.56 7.41 -9.15
N LEU A 280 9.26 7.66 -9.35
CA LEU A 280 8.46 6.97 -10.37
C LEU A 280 8.95 7.17 -11.81
N PRO A 281 9.41 8.36 -12.26
CA PRO A 281 9.93 8.52 -13.63
C PRO A 281 11.10 7.58 -13.95
N PHE A 282 12.02 7.42 -12.98
CA PHE A 282 13.14 6.49 -13.12
C PHE A 282 12.67 5.03 -13.05
N LEU A 283 11.93 4.66 -12.00
CA LEU A 283 11.50 3.28 -11.76
C LEU A 283 10.53 2.77 -12.84
N SER A 284 9.61 3.59 -13.34
CA SER A 284 8.69 3.20 -14.41
C SER A 284 9.38 2.97 -15.77
N SER A 285 10.59 3.49 -15.94
CA SER A 285 11.41 3.25 -17.12
C SER A 285 12.35 2.05 -16.98
N PHE A 286 12.55 1.53 -15.76
CA PHE A 286 13.51 0.49 -15.47
C PHE A 286 12.95 -0.89 -15.80
N LYS A 287 13.40 -1.45 -16.93
CA LYS A 287 13.05 -2.79 -17.41
C LYS A 287 14.27 -3.70 -17.41
N ILE A 288 14.07 -4.98 -17.20
CA ILE A 288 15.10 -6.00 -17.28
C ILE A 288 14.77 -6.97 -18.40
N ASN A 289 15.68 -7.08 -19.35
CA ASN A 289 15.52 -7.96 -20.51
C ASN A 289 15.88 -9.43 -20.18
N ARG A 290 16.86 -9.64 -19.29
CA ARG A 290 17.30 -10.99 -18.88
C ARG A 290 17.23 -11.11 -17.37
N PRO A 291 16.16 -11.71 -16.82
CA PRO A 291 16.00 -11.84 -15.38
C PRO A 291 17.01 -12.86 -14.81
N ASN A 292 17.81 -12.43 -13.84
CA ASN A 292 18.68 -13.25 -13.03
C ASN A 292 17.96 -13.73 -11.74
N PHE A 293 18.65 -14.47 -10.87
CA PHE A 293 18.09 -14.97 -9.62
C PHE A 293 17.57 -13.84 -8.73
N ILE A 294 18.33 -12.76 -8.53
CA ILE A 294 17.97 -11.63 -7.67
C ILE A 294 16.71 -10.94 -8.18
N THR A 295 16.64 -10.67 -9.48
CA THR A 295 15.46 -10.02 -10.08
C THR A 295 14.20 -10.90 -9.99
N LYS A 296 14.34 -12.22 -10.09
CA LYS A 296 13.25 -13.17 -9.86
C LYS A 296 12.78 -13.14 -8.40
N CYS A 297 13.70 -13.09 -7.43
CA CYS A 297 13.36 -12.96 -6.02
C CYS A 297 12.61 -11.66 -5.73
N ILE A 298 13.06 -10.52 -6.26
CA ILE A 298 12.38 -9.22 -6.12
C ILE A 298 10.97 -9.28 -6.71
N THR A 299 10.82 -9.82 -7.91
CA THR A 299 9.50 -9.97 -8.54
C THR A 299 8.59 -10.91 -7.74
N TRP A 300 9.15 -12.01 -7.21
CA TRP A 300 8.40 -12.93 -6.35
C TRP A 300 7.90 -12.25 -5.07
N ILE A 301 8.75 -11.51 -4.35
CA ILE A 301 8.35 -10.74 -3.17
C ILE A 301 7.29 -9.69 -3.54
N SER A 302 7.46 -8.99 -4.66
CA SER A 302 6.46 -8.06 -5.18
C SER A 302 5.10 -8.70 -5.43
N LEU A 303 5.06 -9.94 -5.92
CA LEU A 303 3.81 -10.68 -6.17
C LEU A 303 3.08 -11.03 -4.88
N ILE A 304 3.79 -11.52 -3.87
CA ILE A 304 3.20 -11.92 -2.59
C ILE A 304 3.06 -10.77 -1.58
N SER A 305 3.44 -9.54 -1.96
CA SER A 305 3.51 -8.38 -1.04
C SER A 305 2.19 -8.07 -0.35
N TYR A 306 1.07 -8.29 -1.01
CA TYR A 306 -0.25 -8.08 -0.42
C TYR A 306 -0.56 -9.12 0.68
N SER A 307 -0.29 -10.39 0.41
CA SER A 307 -0.42 -11.46 1.42
C SER A 307 0.58 -11.28 2.58
N LEU A 308 1.81 -10.80 2.31
CA LEU A 308 2.79 -10.42 3.34
C LEU A 308 2.24 -9.30 4.24
N TYR A 309 1.66 -8.28 3.64
CA TYR A 309 1.06 -7.17 4.38
C TYR A 309 -0.06 -7.62 5.31
N LEU A 310 -0.94 -8.51 4.86
CA LEU A 310 -2.08 -8.98 5.65
C LEU A 310 -1.71 -9.93 6.81
N LEU A 311 -0.57 -10.64 6.72
CA LEU A 311 -0.23 -11.69 7.69
C LEU A 311 0.87 -11.31 8.68
N ASN A 312 1.64 -10.24 8.41
CA ASN A 312 2.86 -9.98 9.17
C ASN A 312 2.64 -9.71 10.66
N LEU A 313 1.65 -8.90 11.06
CA LEU A 313 1.36 -8.63 12.47
C LEU A 313 0.81 -9.86 13.16
N PHE A 314 -0.06 -10.64 12.51
CA PHE A 314 -0.52 -11.91 13.05
C PHE A 314 0.65 -12.85 13.35
N ILE A 315 1.63 -12.93 12.44
CA ILE A 315 2.82 -13.78 12.62
C ILE A 315 3.70 -13.28 13.76
N ILE A 316 3.94 -11.96 13.86
CA ILE A 316 4.69 -11.38 14.97
C ILE A 316 4.01 -11.73 16.31
N ASP A 317 2.73 -11.45 16.43
CA ASP A 317 2.01 -11.55 17.69
C ASP A 317 1.74 -12.98 18.16
N ASN A 318 1.66 -13.93 17.22
CA ASN A 318 1.23 -15.29 17.54
C ASN A 318 2.29 -16.36 17.33
N LEU A 319 3.30 -16.10 16.48
CA LEU A 319 4.36 -17.07 16.19
C LEU A 319 5.74 -16.61 16.65
N ILE A 320 5.99 -15.29 16.75
CA ILE A 320 7.30 -14.79 17.15
C ILE A 320 7.32 -14.39 18.62
N ASN A 321 6.41 -13.49 19.04
CA ASN A 321 6.38 -12.97 20.41
C ASN A 321 6.20 -14.05 21.49
N PRO A 322 5.36 -15.10 21.35
CA PRO A 322 5.23 -16.15 22.34
C PRO A 322 6.51 -16.94 22.59
N PHE A 323 7.39 -17.04 21.58
CA PHE A 323 8.67 -17.75 21.70
C PHE A 323 9.85 -16.83 22.05
N THR A 324 9.60 -15.56 22.38
CA THR A 324 10.68 -14.60 22.69
C THR A 324 11.52 -15.02 23.89
N TYR A 325 10.95 -15.75 24.86
CA TYR A 325 11.69 -16.26 26.02
C TYR A 325 12.80 -17.25 25.63
N LEU A 326 12.64 -17.99 24.51
CA LEU A 326 13.66 -18.93 24.02
C LEU A 326 14.87 -18.22 23.36
N TYR A 327 14.65 -16.97 22.91
CA TYR A 327 15.64 -16.22 22.12
C TYR A 327 15.78 -14.77 22.61
N SER A 328 15.63 -14.53 23.94
CA SER A 328 15.50 -13.19 24.54
C SER A 328 16.54 -12.18 24.05
N ASP A 329 17.78 -12.63 23.82
CA ASP A 329 18.90 -11.75 23.50
C ASP A 329 19.34 -11.81 22.02
N LYS A 330 18.60 -12.57 21.15
CA LYS A 330 18.98 -12.80 19.75
C LYS A 330 17.96 -12.24 18.76
N ASN A 331 17.83 -10.91 18.71
CA ASN A 331 16.92 -10.24 17.79
C ASN A 331 17.13 -10.61 16.31
N SER A 332 18.38 -10.93 15.90
CA SER A 332 18.69 -11.37 14.54
C SER A 332 18.02 -12.72 14.20
N ILE A 333 17.99 -13.67 15.16
CA ILE A 333 17.30 -14.96 14.95
C ILE A 333 15.79 -14.75 14.87
N LYS A 334 15.23 -13.91 15.75
CA LYS A 334 13.79 -13.58 15.71
C LYS A 334 13.42 -12.94 14.36
N PHE A 335 14.22 -12.02 13.86
CA PHE A 335 13.99 -11.38 12.56
C PHE A 335 14.05 -12.40 11.41
N PHE A 336 15.04 -13.29 11.43
CA PHE A 336 15.15 -14.35 10.41
C PHE A 336 13.95 -15.31 10.43
N LEU A 337 13.52 -15.75 11.62
CA LEU A 337 12.33 -16.58 11.79
C LEU A 337 11.06 -15.85 11.33
N PHE A 338 10.90 -14.59 11.73
CA PHE A 338 9.79 -13.74 11.30
C PHE A 338 9.70 -13.66 9.76
N LEU A 339 10.79 -13.31 9.09
CA LEU A 339 10.83 -13.25 7.63
C LEU A 339 10.52 -14.62 7.01
N SER A 340 11.06 -15.70 7.57
CA SER A 340 10.85 -17.06 7.05
C SER A 340 9.37 -17.47 7.13
N PHE A 341 8.70 -17.25 8.26
CA PHE A 341 7.27 -17.52 8.41
C PHE A 341 6.41 -16.61 7.53
N CYS A 342 6.74 -15.32 7.44
CA CYS A 342 6.05 -14.39 6.55
C CYS A 342 6.14 -14.85 5.10
N MET A 343 7.32 -15.20 4.61
CA MET A 343 7.52 -15.69 3.24
C MET A 343 6.77 -17.00 2.99
N LEU A 344 6.83 -17.95 3.94
CA LEU A 344 6.15 -19.23 3.86
C LEU A 344 4.64 -19.07 3.72
N PHE A 345 3.99 -18.47 4.73
CA PHE A 345 2.54 -18.36 4.79
C PHE A 345 1.97 -17.45 3.69
N SER A 346 2.66 -16.36 3.36
CA SER A 346 2.21 -15.45 2.30
C SER A 346 2.34 -16.08 0.91
N THR A 347 3.35 -16.91 0.68
CA THR A 347 3.46 -17.66 -0.59
C THR A 347 2.33 -18.67 -0.75
N LEU A 348 1.95 -19.37 0.32
CA LEU A 348 0.83 -20.31 0.32
C LEU A 348 -0.50 -19.56 0.10
N LEU A 349 -0.74 -18.47 0.83
CA LEU A 349 -1.94 -17.65 0.69
C LEU A 349 -2.06 -17.08 -0.73
N TYR A 350 -0.98 -16.52 -1.28
CA TYR A 350 -0.95 -16.02 -2.65
C TYR A 350 -1.27 -17.11 -3.67
N LYS A 351 -0.57 -18.25 -3.58
CA LYS A 351 -0.64 -19.30 -4.60
C LYS A 351 -1.99 -20.00 -4.62
N TYR A 352 -2.54 -20.32 -3.44
CA TYR A 352 -3.72 -21.17 -3.32
C TYR A 352 -5.04 -20.39 -3.20
N ILE A 353 -4.97 -19.10 -2.86
CA ILE A 353 -6.17 -18.28 -2.67
C ILE A 353 -6.16 -17.08 -3.61
N GLU A 354 -5.15 -16.20 -3.52
CA GLU A 354 -5.13 -14.93 -4.26
C GLU A 354 -5.03 -15.18 -5.78
N LEU A 355 -4.07 -15.99 -6.22
CA LEU A 355 -3.84 -16.26 -7.64
C LEU A 355 -5.01 -16.96 -8.35
N PRO A 356 -5.68 -17.98 -7.78
CA PRO A 356 -6.88 -18.57 -8.38
C PRO A 356 -8.02 -17.56 -8.56
N ILE A 357 -8.26 -16.70 -7.57
CA ILE A 357 -9.29 -15.67 -7.63
C ILE A 357 -8.96 -14.63 -8.72
N ILE A 358 -7.69 -14.20 -8.83
CA ILE A 358 -7.24 -13.32 -9.91
C ILE A 358 -7.48 -13.95 -11.28
N LYS A 359 -7.15 -15.23 -11.46
CA LYS A 359 -7.39 -15.96 -12.71
C LYS A 359 -8.87 -16.08 -13.03
N TRP A 360 -9.71 -16.32 -12.03
CA TRP A 360 -11.17 -16.37 -12.19
C TRP A 360 -11.74 -15.01 -12.58
N ARG A 361 -11.33 -13.93 -11.92
CA ARG A 361 -11.66 -12.55 -12.31
C ARG A 361 -11.35 -12.29 -13.77
N ASP A 362 -10.13 -12.64 -14.23
CA ASP A 362 -9.71 -12.38 -15.60
C ASP A 362 -10.56 -13.11 -16.64
N LYS A 363 -11.14 -14.28 -16.30
CA LYS A 363 -12.10 -14.99 -17.15
C LYS A 363 -13.43 -14.25 -17.25
N ILE A 364 -13.94 -13.68 -16.15
CA ILE A 364 -15.23 -12.99 -16.09
C ILE A 364 -15.17 -11.59 -16.72
N THR A 365 -14.03 -10.89 -16.56
CA THR A 365 -13.89 -9.50 -17.01
C THR A 365 -13.31 -9.37 -18.43
N LYS A 366 -12.94 -10.46 -19.10
CA LYS A 366 -12.51 -10.47 -20.52
C LYS A 366 -13.69 -10.39 -21.52
N LYS A 367 -14.92 -10.33 -21.06
CA LYS A 367 -16.08 -9.99 -21.86
C LYS A 367 -16.32 -8.49 -21.74
#